data_1b0b84aa49453a3e057b033400de8280
#
_entry.id   1b0b84aa49453a3e057b033400de8280
#
_cell.length_a   1.000
_cell.length_b   1.000
_cell.length_c   1.000
_cell.angle_alpha   90.00
_cell.angle_beta   90.00
_cell.angle_gamma   90.00
#
_symmetry.space_group_name_H-M   'P 1'
#
loop_
_entity.id
_entity.type
_entity.pdbx_description
1 polymer ?
#
loop_
_entity_poly.entity_id
_entity_poly.type
_entity_poly.pdbx_seq_one_letter_code
_entity_poly.pdbx_strand_id
1 'polypeptide(L)'
;MKKYSTNLTDSQWNIINNLLQDKRSRKYKIRDIFDAIFYLLKTGCQWRMLPHCFPPWETVYYYFTVWKHKGIIELIHEHLRDKIRMKAGKDKSPSLGLIDSQSVKTTRSGGICRGIDGGKKTKGRKRHIIVDSLGLLLAVVVHAANEHDSKSATKVIKLLKDRFSRLIKIIADGGYRGEFIENTKTAFGIILEVILRKDDSPKFHVIPKRWVVERTFAWFESYRSLPKP
;
A
#
# COMPACT_ATOMS: atom_id res chain seq x y z
N MET A 1 -30.02 9.23 -3.70
CA MET A 1 -28.64 9.67 -3.37
C MET A 1 -27.85 9.83 -4.65
N LYS A 2 -27.09 10.93 -4.82
CA LYS A 2 -26.25 11.13 -6.01
C LYS A 2 -25.14 10.07 -6.04
N LYS A 3 -25.02 9.29 -7.12
CA LYS A 3 -23.99 8.27 -7.27
C LYS A 3 -22.72 8.88 -7.86
N TYR A 4 -21.56 8.58 -7.25
CA TYR A 4 -20.24 8.92 -7.75
C TYR A 4 -19.58 7.66 -8.36
N SER A 5 -18.64 7.86 -9.27
CA SER A 5 -17.86 6.75 -9.84
C SER A 5 -17.03 5.97 -8.81
N THR A 6 -16.88 6.53 -7.62
CA THR A 6 -16.18 5.92 -6.48
C THR A 6 -17.07 5.06 -5.60
N ASN A 7 -18.41 5.08 -5.80
CA ASN A 7 -19.32 4.29 -5.01
C ASN A 7 -19.15 2.80 -5.31
N LEU A 8 -19.23 1.99 -4.27
CA LEU A 8 -19.18 0.54 -4.38
C LEU A 8 -20.35 0.01 -5.21
N THR A 9 -20.06 -0.91 -6.12
CA THR A 9 -21.10 -1.71 -6.76
C THR A 9 -21.72 -2.67 -5.72
N ASP A 10 -22.90 -3.21 -6.03
CA ASP A 10 -23.56 -4.15 -5.10
C ASP A 10 -22.72 -5.41 -4.87
N SER A 11 -22.05 -5.91 -5.89
CA SER A 11 -21.15 -7.05 -5.77
C SER A 11 -19.93 -6.75 -4.87
N GLN A 12 -19.34 -5.56 -4.99
CA GLN A 12 -18.24 -5.13 -4.13
C GLN A 12 -18.70 -4.95 -2.68
N TRP A 13 -19.86 -4.31 -2.50
CA TRP A 13 -20.43 -4.13 -1.17
C TRP A 13 -20.73 -5.47 -0.49
N ASN A 14 -21.32 -6.42 -1.18
CA ASN A 14 -21.63 -7.74 -0.62
C ASN A 14 -20.39 -8.45 -0.07
N ILE A 15 -19.23 -8.33 -0.75
CA ILE A 15 -17.97 -8.90 -0.24
C ILE A 15 -17.59 -8.26 1.08
N ILE A 16 -17.61 -6.92 1.15
CA ILE A 16 -17.23 -6.17 2.37
C ILE A 16 -18.22 -6.46 3.50
N ASN A 17 -19.52 -6.42 3.21
CA ASN A 17 -20.57 -6.64 4.19
C ASN A 17 -20.49 -8.02 4.85
N ASN A 18 -20.19 -9.05 4.05
CA ASN A 18 -20.00 -10.42 4.58
C ASN A 18 -18.79 -10.53 5.52
N LEU A 19 -17.74 -9.72 5.30
CA LEU A 19 -16.57 -9.68 6.18
C LEU A 19 -16.85 -8.93 7.49
N LEU A 20 -17.64 -7.87 7.43
CA LEU A 20 -17.93 -7.05 8.60
C LEU A 20 -18.86 -7.74 9.58
N GLN A 21 -19.78 -8.62 9.11
CA GLN A 21 -20.79 -9.33 9.90
C GLN A 21 -21.55 -8.46 10.91
N ASP A 22 -21.67 -7.16 10.58
CA ASP A 22 -22.24 -6.16 11.48
C ASP A 22 -23.76 -6.01 11.24
N LYS A 23 -24.55 -6.58 12.13
CA LYS A 23 -26.04 -6.59 12.08
C LYS A 23 -26.67 -5.43 12.86
N ARG A 24 -25.89 -4.52 13.44
CA ARG A 24 -26.42 -3.44 14.28
C ARG A 24 -27.16 -2.40 13.44
N SER A 25 -28.33 -2.00 13.91
CA SER A 25 -29.05 -0.83 13.34
C SER A 25 -28.25 0.45 13.60
N ARG A 26 -28.15 1.30 12.60
CA ARG A 26 -27.39 2.57 12.68
C ARG A 26 -28.15 3.69 11.97
N LYS A 27 -27.90 4.92 12.41
CA LYS A 27 -28.43 6.13 11.76
C LYS A 27 -28.00 6.23 10.30
N TYR A 28 -26.74 5.85 9.99
CA TYR A 28 -26.18 5.90 8.64
C TYR A 28 -25.78 4.47 8.19
N LYS A 29 -26.04 4.16 6.92
CA LYS A 29 -25.65 2.88 6.34
C LYS A 29 -24.13 2.78 6.26
N ILE A 30 -23.58 1.66 6.66
CA ILE A 30 -22.12 1.40 6.61
C ILE A 30 -21.58 1.54 5.18
N ARG A 31 -22.36 1.13 4.16
CA ARG A 31 -22.00 1.31 2.75
C ARG A 31 -21.74 2.77 2.40
N ASP A 32 -22.61 3.69 2.87
CA ASP A 32 -22.46 5.12 2.58
C ASP A 32 -21.19 5.70 3.22
N ILE A 33 -20.76 5.14 4.36
CA ILE A 33 -19.50 5.51 5.01
C ILE A 33 -18.29 5.01 4.19
N PHE A 34 -18.31 3.79 3.67
CA PHE A 34 -17.26 3.30 2.75
C PHE A 34 -17.20 4.14 1.47
N ASP A 35 -18.35 4.42 0.87
CA ASP A 35 -18.43 5.25 -0.33
C ASP A 35 -17.84 6.65 -0.11
N ALA A 36 -18.08 7.25 1.06
CA ALA A 36 -17.50 8.53 1.44
C ALA A 36 -15.95 8.44 1.60
N ILE A 37 -15.46 7.37 2.21
CA ILE A 37 -14.00 7.14 2.35
C ILE A 37 -13.36 6.96 0.97
N PHE A 38 -13.94 6.15 0.07
CA PHE A 38 -13.41 5.98 -1.29
C PHE A 38 -13.46 7.27 -2.10
N TYR A 39 -14.52 8.07 -1.94
CA TYR A 39 -14.60 9.40 -2.53
C TYR A 39 -13.45 10.30 -2.06
N LEU A 40 -13.22 10.37 -0.74
CA LEU A 40 -12.13 11.15 -0.16
C LEU A 40 -10.75 10.67 -0.67
N LEU A 41 -10.51 9.36 -0.68
CA LEU A 41 -9.26 8.79 -1.18
C LEU A 41 -9.02 9.17 -2.65
N LYS A 42 -10.04 9.08 -3.49
CA LYS A 42 -9.93 9.35 -4.93
C LYS A 42 -9.75 10.83 -5.23
N THR A 43 -10.53 11.70 -4.58
CA THR A 43 -10.55 13.14 -4.85
C THR A 43 -9.47 13.91 -4.11
N GLY A 44 -9.01 13.39 -2.96
CA GLY A 44 -8.10 14.09 -2.07
C GLY A 44 -8.72 15.32 -1.40
N CYS A 45 -10.04 15.39 -1.26
CA CYS A 45 -10.69 16.46 -0.53
C CYS A 45 -10.36 16.39 0.97
N GLN A 46 -10.50 17.51 1.67
CA GLN A 46 -10.40 17.51 3.14
C GLN A 46 -11.66 16.85 3.74
N TRP A 47 -11.55 16.27 4.93
CA TRP A 47 -12.66 15.64 5.64
C TRP A 47 -13.90 16.56 5.71
N ARG A 48 -13.70 17.81 6.10
CA ARG A 48 -14.76 18.83 6.20
C ARG A 48 -15.38 19.25 4.86
N MET A 49 -14.75 18.87 3.74
CA MET A 49 -15.20 19.16 2.38
C MET A 49 -15.91 17.96 1.73
N LEU A 50 -16.24 16.94 2.51
CA LEU A 50 -17.08 15.84 2.00
C LEU A 50 -18.45 16.38 1.58
N PRO A 51 -18.95 15.97 0.39
CA PRO A 51 -20.29 16.36 -0.08
C PRO A 51 -21.39 16.01 0.91
N HIS A 52 -22.38 16.88 1.07
CA HIS A 52 -23.52 16.70 1.99
C HIS A 52 -24.42 15.48 1.68
N CYS A 53 -24.28 14.86 0.51
CA CYS A 53 -24.97 13.62 0.18
C CYS A 53 -24.38 12.39 0.88
N PHE A 54 -23.20 12.48 1.48
CA PHE A 54 -22.62 11.48 2.37
C PHE A 54 -22.99 11.73 3.82
N PRO A 55 -22.78 10.76 4.74
CA PRO A 55 -22.88 11.01 6.17
C PRO A 55 -21.96 12.16 6.61
N PRO A 56 -22.28 12.87 7.73
CA PRO A 56 -21.43 13.93 8.26
C PRO A 56 -19.97 13.49 8.38
N TRP A 57 -19.05 14.37 8.01
CA TRP A 57 -17.62 14.04 7.95
C TRP A 57 -17.08 13.52 9.29
N GLU A 58 -17.57 13.99 10.42
CA GLU A 58 -17.21 13.51 11.77
C GLU A 58 -17.55 12.02 11.92
N THR A 59 -18.73 11.61 11.43
CA THR A 59 -19.13 10.20 11.46
C THR A 59 -18.23 9.36 10.57
N VAL A 60 -17.93 9.83 9.35
CA VAL A 60 -17.05 9.10 8.41
C VAL A 60 -15.63 8.97 8.98
N TYR A 61 -15.10 10.06 9.56
CA TYR A 61 -13.78 10.07 10.19
C TYR A 61 -13.72 9.15 11.41
N TYR A 62 -14.75 9.14 12.25
CA TYR A 62 -14.85 8.24 13.40
C TYR A 62 -14.77 6.77 12.95
N TYR A 63 -15.56 6.35 11.96
CA TYR A 63 -15.52 4.98 11.46
C TYR A 63 -14.18 4.64 10.82
N PHE A 64 -13.61 5.53 10.01
CA PHE A 64 -12.28 5.35 9.43
C PHE A 64 -11.23 5.09 10.52
N THR A 65 -11.23 5.89 11.58
CA THR A 65 -10.30 5.75 12.71
C THR A 65 -10.52 4.44 13.45
N VAL A 66 -11.77 4.11 13.78
CA VAL A 66 -12.11 2.85 14.47
C VAL A 66 -11.72 1.63 13.63
N TRP A 67 -12.01 1.63 12.33
CA TRP A 67 -11.67 0.51 11.46
C TRP A 67 -10.17 0.34 11.28
N LYS A 68 -9.44 1.45 11.21
CA LYS A 68 -7.97 1.44 11.20
C LYS A 68 -7.41 0.80 12.48
N HIS A 69 -7.86 1.27 13.65
CA HIS A 69 -7.36 0.74 14.93
C HIS A 69 -7.76 -0.72 15.19
N LYS A 70 -8.88 -1.16 14.66
CA LYS A 70 -9.36 -2.55 14.78
C LYS A 70 -8.80 -3.49 13.71
N GLY A 71 -7.95 -3.02 12.79
CA GLY A 71 -7.42 -3.83 11.70
C GLY A 71 -8.45 -4.27 10.66
N ILE A 72 -9.63 -3.65 10.62
CA ILE A 72 -10.71 -4.03 9.69
C ILE A 72 -10.33 -3.70 8.24
N ILE A 73 -9.64 -2.59 8.02
CA ILE A 73 -9.17 -2.20 6.68
C ILE A 73 -8.16 -3.22 6.17
N GLU A 74 -7.25 -3.64 7.03
CA GLU A 74 -6.25 -4.68 6.74
C GLU A 74 -6.92 -6.03 6.45
N LEU A 75 -7.91 -6.43 7.26
CA LEU A 75 -8.67 -7.67 7.06
C LEU A 75 -9.37 -7.69 5.69
N ILE A 76 -10.05 -6.60 5.32
CA ILE A 76 -10.71 -6.46 4.02
C ILE A 76 -9.66 -6.55 2.89
N HIS A 77 -8.54 -5.85 3.03
CA HIS A 77 -7.46 -5.86 2.05
C HIS A 77 -6.89 -7.29 1.87
N GLU A 78 -6.61 -8.00 2.95
CA GLU A 78 -6.10 -9.37 2.92
C GLU A 78 -7.07 -10.33 2.22
N HIS A 79 -8.34 -10.26 2.57
CA HIS A 79 -9.36 -11.09 1.94
C HIS A 79 -9.47 -10.81 0.42
N LEU A 80 -9.48 -9.55 0.02
CA LEU A 80 -9.53 -9.16 -1.39
C LEU A 80 -8.28 -9.61 -2.16
N ARG A 81 -7.10 -9.45 -1.57
CA ARG A 81 -5.83 -9.94 -2.13
C ARG A 81 -5.89 -11.44 -2.37
N ASP A 82 -6.28 -12.21 -1.35
CA ASP A 82 -6.35 -13.66 -1.43
C ASP A 82 -7.35 -14.13 -2.51
N LYS A 83 -8.50 -13.47 -2.60
CA LYS A 83 -9.51 -13.75 -3.62
C LYS A 83 -9.00 -13.47 -5.04
N ILE A 84 -8.29 -12.35 -5.24
CA ILE A 84 -7.69 -12.00 -6.54
C ILE A 84 -6.60 -13.01 -6.91
N ARG A 85 -5.76 -13.40 -5.96
CA ARG A 85 -4.72 -14.41 -6.18
C ARG A 85 -5.31 -15.74 -6.62
N MET A 86 -6.30 -16.25 -5.90
CA MET A 86 -6.99 -17.50 -6.25
C MET A 86 -7.67 -17.43 -7.62
N LYS A 87 -8.31 -16.29 -7.95
CA LYS A 87 -8.90 -16.07 -9.28
C LYS A 87 -7.85 -16.09 -10.41
N ALA A 88 -6.62 -15.71 -10.10
CA ALA A 88 -5.48 -15.74 -11.02
C ALA A 88 -4.73 -17.10 -11.02
N GLY A 89 -5.32 -18.15 -10.43
CA GLY A 89 -4.70 -19.49 -10.34
C GLY A 89 -3.47 -19.55 -9.43
N LYS A 90 -3.38 -18.67 -8.44
CA LYS A 90 -2.25 -18.61 -7.48
C LYS A 90 -2.72 -18.95 -6.06
N ASP A 91 -1.79 -19.49 -5.27
CA ASP A 91 -2.04 -19.68 -3.84
C ASP A 91 -2.32 -18.35 -3.11
N LYS A 92 -3.09 -18.41 -2.02
CA LYS A 92 -3.33 -17.26 -1.15
C LYS A 92 -2.03 -16.64 -0.64
N SER A 93 -1.12 -17.49 -0.12
CA SER A 93 0.19 -17.03 0.35
C SER A 93 1.18 -16.92 -0.81
N PRO A 94 1.77 -15.73 -1.06
CA PRO A 94 2.79 -15.56 -2.10
C PRO A 94 4.10 -16.25 -1.72
N SER A 95 4.82 -16.77 -2.71
CA SER A 95 6.19 -17.28 -2.56
C SER A 95 7.26 -16.27 -2.94
N LEU A 96 6.86 -15.21 -3.65
CA LEU A 96 7.72 -14.16 -4.18
C LEU A 96 7.19 -12.78 -3.82
N GLY A 97 8.06 -11.93 -3.30
CA GLY A 97 7.83 -10.51 -3.11
C GLY A 97 8.70 -9.65 -4.02
N LEU A 98 8.28 -8.43 -4.27
CA LEU A 98 9.02 -7.40 -4.99
C LEU A 98 9.05 -6.16 -4.11
N ILE A 99 10.24 -5.68 -3.74
CA ILE A 99 10.41 -4.50 -2.88
C ILE A 99 10.89 -3.31 -3.71
N ASP A 100 10.32 -2.14 -3.43
CA ASP A 100 10.81 -0.87 -3.97
C ASP A 100 10.37 0.29 -3.09
N SER A 101 10.95 1.47 -3.32
CA SER A 101 10.65 2.70 -2.60
C SER A 101 10.32 3.87 -3.52
N GLN A 102 9.35 4.67 -3.11
CA GLN A 102 8.99 5.90 -3.81
C GLN A 102 9.03 7.10 -2.86
N SER A 103 9.78 8.15 -3.25
CA SER A 103 9.78 9.42 -2.54
C SER A 103 8.66 10.32 -3.05
N VAL A 104 7.85 10.84 -2.14
CA VAL A 104 6.68 11.66 -2.42
C VAL A 104 6.88 13.04 -1.79
N LYS A 105 6.72 14.11 -2.61
CA LYS A 105 6.80 15.49 -2.12
C LYS A 105 5.69 15.77 -1.12
N THR A 106 6.04 16.44 -0.02
CA THR A 106 5.07 16.95 0.95
C THR A 106 4.89 18.45 0.77
N THR A 107 3.75 18.98 1.20
CA THR A 107 3.49 20.42 1.25
C THR A 107 4.36 21.09 2.31
N ARG A 108 4.41 22.45 2.32
CA ARG A 108 5.13 23.22 3.36
C ARG A 108 4.64 22.88 4.78
N SER A 109 3.34 22.62 4.94
CA SER A 109 2.68 22.24 6.20
C SER A 109 2.71 20.73 6.48
N GLY A 110 3.55 19.99 5.80
CA GLY A 110 3.50 18.52 5.68
C GLY A 110 3.85 17.70 6.91
N GLY A 111 3.47 18.13 8.11
CA GLY A 111 3.46 17.31 9.33
C GLY A 111 4.80 16.68 9.74
N ILE A 112 4.72 15.79 10.71
CA ILE A 112 5.84 15.03 11.29
C ILE A 112 6.40 14.01 10.27
N CYS A 113 7.66 13.59 10.42
CA CYS A 113 8.31 12.56 9.59
C CYS A 113 8.51 12.94 8.13
N ARG A 114 9.09 14.11 7.84
CA ARG A 114 9.58 14.48 6.51
C ARG A 114 11.10 14.67 6.51
N GLY A 115 11.73 14.36 5.38
CA GLY A 115 13.16 14.53 5.17
C GLY A 115 13.47 14.88 3.73
N ILE A 116 14.75 14.97 3.38
CA ILE A 116 15.20 15.21 2.00
C ILE A 116 15.85 13.93 1.49
N ASP A 117 15.30 13.36 0.42
CA ASP A 117 15.96 12.30 -0.34
C ASP A 117 17.09 12.93 -1.17
N GLY A 118 18.34 12.67 -0.76
CA GLY A 118 19.50 13.23 -1.42
C GLY A 118 19.67 12.75 -2.86
N GLY A 119 19.33 11.49 -3.14
CA GLY A 119 19.44 10.92 -4.49
C GLY A 119 18.39 11.46 -5.47
N LYS A 120 17.15 11.60 -5.01
CA LYS A 120 16.01 12.07 -5.83
C LYS A 120 15.77 13.59 -5.69
N LYS A 121 16.53 14.29 -4.84
CA LYS A 121 16.36 15.72 -4.52
C LYS A 121 14.91 16.08 -4.15
N THR A 122 14.24 15.17 -3.45
CA THR A 122 12.82 15.28 -3.10
C THR A 122 12.67 15.49 -1.60
N LYS A 123 12.07 16.64 -1.20
CA LYS A 123 11.71 16.89 0.20
C LYS A 123 10.33 16.33 0.48
N GLY A 124 10.27 15.34 1.39
CA GLY A 124 9.00 14.71 1.68
C GLY A 124 9.11 13.43 2.50
N ARG A 125 8.28 12.47 2.15
CA ARG A 125 8.24 11.13 2.73
C ARG A 125 8.63 10.09 1.70
N LYS A 126 9.14 8.98 2.18
CA LYS A 126 9.39 7.81 1.35
C LYS A 126 8.45 6.69 1.79
N ARG A 127 7.83 6.02 0.84
CA ARG A 127 7.04 4.83 1.08
C ARG A 127 7.79 3.63 0.50
N HIS A 128 8.12 2.68 1.38
CA HIS A 128 8.61 1.37 1.02
C HIS A 128 7.45 0.41 0.94
N ILE A 129 7.34 -0.32 -0.16
CA ILE A 129 6.30 -1.34 -0.33
C ILE A 129 6.92 -2.68 -0.71
N ILE A 130 6.24 -3.73 -0.32
CA ILE A 130 6.45 -5.07 -0.87
C ILE A 130 5.14 -5.51 -1.48
N VAL A 131 5.22 -5.94 -2.74
CA VAL A 131 4.08 -6.47 -3.50
C VAL A 131 4.37 -7.90 -3.95
N ASP A 132 3.34 -8.65 -4.28
CA ASP A 132 3.48 -9.97 -4.88
C ASP A 132 3.70 -9.90 -6.41
N SER A 133 3.78 -11.04 -7.06
CA SER A 133 3.95 -11.15 -8.52
C SER A 133 2.80 -10.60 -9.36
N LEU A 134 1.64 -10.31 -8.74
CA LEU A 134 0.49 -9.63 -9.37
C LEU A 134 0.47 -8.12 -9.09
N GLY A 135 1.40 -7.60 -8.29
CA GLY A 135 1.41 -6.22 -7.84
C GLY A 135 0.49 -5.93 -6.65
N LEU A 136 0.00 -6.97 -5.99
CA LEU A 136 -0.86 -6.80 -4.82
C LEU A 136 -0.02 -6.52 -3.58
N LEU A 137 -0.40 -5.50 -2.81
CA LEU A 137 0.34 -5.04 -1.65
C LEU A 137 0.40 -6.11 -0.56
N LEU A 138 1.61 -6.40 -0.07
CA LEU A 138 1.87 -7.30 1.07
C LEU A 138 2.17 -6.51 2.33
N ALA A 139 3.00 -5.47 2.21
CA ALA A 139 3.35 -4.58 3.30
C ALA A 139 3.71 -3.19 2.80
N VAL A 140 3.54 -2.19 3.66
CA VAL A 140 3.93 -0.80 3.41
C VAL A 140 4.45 -0.15 4.68
N VAL A 141 5.53 0.62 4.56
CA VAL A 141 6.04 1.51 5.60
C VAL A 141 6.25 2.89 5.01
N VAL A 142 5.80 3.92 5.72
CA VAL A 142 6.01 5.33 5.35
C VAL A 142 6.93 5.96 6.38
N HIS A 143 7.98 6.63 5.91
CA HIS A 143 9.00 7.26 6.76
C HIS A 143 9.53 8.55 6.13
N ALA A 144 10.39 9.28 6.83
CA ALA A 144 11.05 10.46 6.31
C ALA A 144 11.94 10.11 5.11
N ALA A 145 11.94 10.97 4.07
CA ALA A 145 12.63 10.67 2.81
C ALA A 145 14.17 10.59 2.92
N ASN A 146 14.76 11.10 3.99
CA ASN A 146 16.20 11.01 4.28
C ASN A 146 16.64 9.68 4.90
N GLU A 147 15.69 8.81 5.28
CA GLU A 147 16.03 7.50 5.82
C GLU A 147 16.64 6.60 4.72
N HIS A 148 17.74 5.90 5.05
CA HIS A 148 18.42 5.01 4.10
C HIS A 148 17.54 3.82 3.73
N ASP A 149 17.56 3.42 2.45
CA ASP A 149 16.66 2.40 1.91
C ASP A 149 16.81 1.04 2.60
N SER A 150 18.04 0.60 2.91
CA SER A 150 18.28 -0.67 3.61
C SER A 150 17.68 -0.70 5.02
N LYS A 151 17.81 0.39 5.80
CA LYS A 151 17.22 0.50 7.14
C LYS A 151 15.69 0.43 7.11
N SER A 152 15.09 1.10 6.16
CA SER A 152 13.64 1.13 6.00
C SER A 152 13.11 -0.16 5.40
N ALA A 153 13.89 -0.82 4.53
CA ALA A 153 13.56 -2.14 4.01
C ALA A 153 13.46 -3.20 5.12
N THR A 154 14.36 -3.17 6.11
CA THR A 154 14.26 -4.06 7.29
C THR A 154 12.92 -3.89 8.00
N LYS A 155 12.44 -2.64 8.15
CA LYS A 155 11.14 -2.37 8.79
C LYS A 155 9.98 -2.98 8.02
N VAL A 156 9.97 -2.87 6.67
CA VAL A 156 8.89 -3.40 5.86
C VAL A 156 8.93 -4.93 5.75
N ILE A 157 10.13 -5.53 5.69
CA ILE A 157 10.28 -6.99 5.69
C ILE A 157 9.82 -7.58 7.02
N LYS A 158 10.13 -6.92 8.14
CA LYS A 158 9.66 -7.34 9.48
C LYS A 158 8.13 -7.46 9.56
N LEU A 159 7.39 -6.64 8.83
CA LEU A 159 5.92 -6.74 8.77
C LEU A 159 5.41 -8.00 8.04
N LEU A 160 6.28 -8.69 7.28
CA LEU A 160 5.92 -9.93 6.58
C LEU A 160 6.19 -11.17 7.41
N LYS A 161 7.01 -11.04 8.49
CA LYS A 161 7.34 -12.16 9.37
C LYS A 161 6.04 -12.79 9.89
N ASP A 162 5.97 -14.10 9.80
CA ASP A 162 4.84 -14.93 10.26
C ASP A 162 3.50 -14.72 9.52
N ARG A 163 3.43 -13.76 8.57
CA ARG A 163 2.20 -13.51 7.78
C ARG A 163 2.09 -14.34 6.51
N PHE A 164 3.22 -14.69 5.92
CA PHE A 164 3.26 -15.41 4.64
C PHE A 164 4.21 -16.59 4.71
N SER A 165 3.71 -17.74 5.13
CA SER A 165 4.50 -18.97 5.34
C SER A 165 5.24 -19.47 4.10
N ARG A 166 4.77 -19.12 2.91
CA ARG A 166 5.39 -19.52 1.62
C ARG A 166 6.36 -18.48 1.04
N LEU A 167 6.52 -17.32 1.67
CA LEU A 167 7.38 -16.26 1.16
C LEU A 167 8.85 -16.61 1.39
N ILE A 168 9.52 -17.07 0.33
CA ILE A 168 10.92 -17.53 0.39
C ILE A 168 11.88 -16.54 -0.29
N LYS A 169 11.38 -15.67 -1.17
CA LYS A 169 12.22 -14.76 -1.96
C LYS A 169 11.62 -13.37 -2.08
N ILE A 170 12.48 -12.36 -1.99
CA ILE A 170 12.15 -10.97 -2.33
C ILE A 170 13.13 -10.49 -3.39
N ILE A 171 12.64 -9.89 -4.47
CA ILE A 171 13.45 -9.24 -5.50
C ILE A 171 13.54 -7.74 -5.15
N ALA A 172 14.76 -7.21 -5.20
CA ALA A 172 15.09 -5.81 -4.95
C ALA A 172 15.93 -5.24 -6.10
N ASP A 173 15.99 -3.92 -6.20
CA ASP A 173 16.91 -3.24 -7.10
C ASP A 173 18.31 -3.06 -6.48
N GLY A 174 19.24 -2.49 -7.27
CA GLY A 174 20.63 -2.29 -6.86
C GLY A 174 20.85 -1.36 -5.65
N GLY A 175 19.82 -0.68 -5.17
CA GLY A 175 19.87 0.14 -3.95
C GLY A 175 19.91 -0.67 -2.65
N TYR A 176 19.61 -1.97 -2.72
CA TYR A 176 19.55 -2.87 -1.57
C TYR A 176 20.73 -3.84 -1.54
N ARG A 177 21.96 -3.32 -1.36
CA ARG A 177 23.22 -4.10 -1.41
C ARG A 177 23.87 -4.26 -0.02
N GLY A 178 24.93 -5.09 0.03
CA GLY A 178 25.80 -5.26 1.20
C GLY A 178 25.21 -6.18 2.28
N GLU A 179 25.56 -5.93 3.52
CA GLU A 179 25.15 -6.74 4.69
C GLU A 179 23.64 -6.92 4.83
N PHE A 180 22.85 -6.05 4.20
CA PHE A 180 21.39 -6.14 4.24
C PHE A 180 20.88 -7.48 3.66
N ILE A 181 21.56 -8.05 2.66
CA ILE A 181 21.18 -9.32 2.03
C ILE A 181 21.33 -10.46 3.05
N GLU A 182 22.51 -10.57 3.68
CA GLU A 182 22.80 -11.62 4.66
C GLU A 182 21.95 -11.45 5.92
N ASN A 183 21.81 -10.23 6.40
CA ASN A 183 20.96 -9.93 7.56
C ASN A 183 19.49 -10.30 7.32
N THR A 184 18.98 -10.10 6.11
CA THR A 184 17.61 -10.49 5.75
C THR A 184 17.44 -11.99 5.76
N LYS A 185 18.38 -12.73 5.20
CA LYS A 185 18.37 -14.20 5.19
C LYS A 185 18.43 -14.76 6.61
N THR A 186 19.37 -14.27 7.43
CA THR A 186 19.58 -14.75 8.80
C THR A 186 18.39 -14.41 9.72
N ALA A 187 17.86 -13.17 9.65
CA ALA A 187 16.82 -12.71 10.56
C ALA A 187 15.40 -13.17 10.19
N PHE A 188 15.14 -13.39 8.90
CA PHE A 188 13.78 -13.65 8.39
C PHE A 188 13.65 -14.94 7.58
N GLY A 189 14.74 -15.65 7.27
CA GLY A 189 14.73 -16.84 6.41
C GLY A 189 14.35 -16.54 4.95
N ILE A 190 14.40 -15.26 4.52
CA ILE A 190 13.98 -14.80 3.20
C ILE A 190 15.21 -14.50 2.35
N ILE A 191 15.29 -15.07 1.15
CA ILE A 191 16.35 -14.80 0.19
C ILE A 191 16.06 -13.45 -0.50
N LEU A 192 16.98 -12.48 -0.33
CA LEU A 192 16.92 -11.22 -1.06
C LEU A 192 17.76 -11.32 -2.33
N GLU A 193 17.12 -11.31 -3.48
CA GLU A 193 17.77 -11.29 -4.79
C GLU A 193 17.85 -9.86 -5.33
N VAL A 194 19.06 -9.33 -5.44
CA VAL A 194 19.28 -8.00 -5.98
C VAL A 194 19.55 -8.07 -7.47
N ILE A 195 18.70 -7.47 -8.28
CA ILE A 195 18.86 -7.41 -9.74
C ILE A 195 19.58 -6.10 -10.08
N LEU A 196 20.79 -6.23 -10.63
CA LEU A 196 21.59 -5.11 -11.12
C LEU A 196 21.21 -4.78 -12.57
N ARG A 197 21.26 -3.48 -12.92
CA ARG A 197 21.30 -3.10 -14.32
C ARG A 197 22.62 -3.57 -14.93
N LYS A 198 22.58 -4.19 -16.11
CA LYS A 198 23.77 -4.41 -16.92
C LYS A 198 24.14 -3.05 -17.51
N ASP A 199 25.24 -2.47 -17.06
CA ASP A 199 25.68 -1.10 -17.40
C ASP A 199 26.16 -0.94 -18.88
N ASP A 200 26.24 -1.99 -19.68
CA ASP A 200 26.86 -1.99 -21.01
C ASP A 200 25.93 -1.60 -22.16
N SER A 201 24.69 -1.16 -21.91
CA SER A 201 23.78 -0.77 -22.96
C SER A 201 23.13 0.58 -22.68
N PRO A 202 23.26 1.59 -23.58
CA PRO A 202 22.51 2.83 -23.48
C PRO A 202 21.00 2.67 -23.69
N LYS A 203 20.56 1.45 -24.08
CA LYS A 203 19.16 1.14 -24.30
C LYS A 203 18.44 0.85 -22.97
N PHE A 204 17.20 1.29 -22.91
CA PHE A 204 16.30 0.97 -21.79
C PHE A 204 16.04 -0.55 -21.72
N HIS A 205 16.57 -1.21 -20.70
CA HIS A 205 16.27 -2.61 -20.42
C HIS A 205 15.26 -2.71 -19.27
N VAL A 206 14.13 -3.34 -19.53
CA VAL A 206 13.16 -3.65 -18.50
C VAL A 206 13.73 -4.72 -17.59
N ILE A 207 14.02 -4.36 -16.33
CA ILE A 207 14.42 -5.35 -15.32
C ILE A 207 13.24 -6.30 -15.08
N PRO A 208 13.44 -7.62 -15.19
CA PRO A 208 12.38 -8.59 -15.02
C PRO A 208 11.61 -8.38 -13.72
N LYS A 209 10.28 -8.32 -13.83
CA LYS A 209 9.33 -8.12 -12.71
C LYS A 209 9.36 -6.76 -12.00
N ARG A 210 10.35 -5.89 -12.20
CA ARG A 210 10.37 -4.56 -11.55
C ARG A 210 9.18 -3.70 -11.93
N TRP A 211 8.76 -3.73 -13.20
CA TRP A 211 7.58 -3.00 -13.67
C TRP A 211 6.31 -3.28 -12.85
N VAL A 212 6.23 -4.44 -12.18
CA VAL A 212 5.08 -4.83 -11.36
C VAL A 212 4.92 -3.90 -10.15
N VAL A 213 6.02 -3.63 -9.42
CA VAL A 213 5.98 -2.73 -8.27
C VAL A 213 5.82 -1.28 -8.71
N GLU A 214 6.46 -0.88 -9.81
CA GLU A 214 6.30 0.46 -10.42
C GLU A 214 4.84 0.72 -10.83
N ARG A 215 4.16 -0.28 -11.42
CA ARG A 215 2.72 -0.22 -11.71
C ARG A 215 1.88 -0.02 -10.45
N THR A 216 2.26 -0.64 -9.35
CA THR A 216 1.53 -0.46 -8.08
C THR A 216 1.67 0.97 -7.56
N PHE A 217 2.84 1.60 -7.70
CA PHE A 217 3.01 3.02 -7.41
C PHE A 217 2.14 3.90 -8.32
N ALA A 218 2.07 3.59 -9.61
CA ALA A 218 1.19 4.31 -10.54
C ALA A 218 -0.30 4.19 -10.15
N TRP A 219 -0.73 3.03 -9.65
CA TRP A 219 -2.09 2.90 -9.08
C TRP A 219 -2.30 3.80 -7.87
N PHE A 220 -1.32 3.93 -6.98
CA PHE A 220 -1.43 4.85 -5.84
C PHE A 220 -1.55 6.32 -6.27
N GLU A 221 -0.86 6.73 -7.34
CA GLU A 221 -0.94 8.09 -7.87
C GLU A 221 -2.31 8.44 -8.45
N SER A 222 -3.08 7.44 -8.85
CA SER A 222 -4.47 7.63 -9.29
C SER A 222 -5.41 8.05 -8.16
N TYR A 223 -4.98 7.96 -6.89
CA TYR A 223 -5.72 8.36 -5.69
C TYR A 223 -5.08 9.59 -5.06
N ARG A 224 -5.71 10.75 -5.20
CA ARG A 224 -5.14 12.05 -4.81
C ARG A 224 -4.82 12.20 -3.32
N SER A 225 -5.40 11.39 -2.44
CA SER A 225 -5.06 11.38 -1.02
C SER A 225 -3.76 10.63 -0.71
N LEU A 226 -3.33 9.70 -1.57
CA LEU A 226 -2.14 8.89 -1.30
C LEU A 226 -0.81 9.61 -1.60
N PRO A 227 -0.69 10.48 -2.64
CA PRO A 227 0.50 11.28 -2.86
C PRO A 227 0.61 12.48 -1.92
N LYS A 228 -0.50 12.89 -1.30
CA LYS A 228 -0.50 14.04 -0.38
C LYS A 228 -0.23 13.57 1.05
N PRO A 229 0.54 14.33 1.80
CA PRO A 229 0.83 14.06 3.20
C PRO A 229 -0.41 14.23 4.09
#